data_57fbb7277de8bb4aca1ebf0e6a28278f
#
_entry.id   57fbb7277de8bb4aca1ebf0e6a28278f
#
_cell.length_a   1.000
_cell.length_b   1.000
_cell.length_c   1.000
_cell.angle_alpha   90.00
_cell.angle_beta   90.00
_cell.angle_gamma   90.00
#
_symmetry.space_group_name_H-M   'P 1'
#
loop_
_entity.id
_entity.type
_entity.pdbx_description
1 polymer ?
#
loop_
_entity_poly.entity_id
_entity_poly.type
_entity_poly.pdbx_seq_one_letter_code
_entity_poly.pdbx_strand_id
1 'polypeptide(L)'
;MTKKITFILLFSILIISCKKEEQVELPRDIAEQAIADDQILKDYLSTHFYNYEDYENLSFNESITGGYNFLKIDTIAGENSSKIPLIGQVKKNSIRVKISNGSFVNHDLYYLVAREGIGQSPSSVDSTYLSYEGSLLNGNVFDQSTNPVWFDLTQVVRGFREAMPAFKSGTYQVN
;
A
#
# COMPACT_ATOMS: atom_id res chain seq x y z
N MET A 1 -27.21 -54.95 -40.24
CA MET A 1 -27.89 -53.73 -39.75
C MET A 1 -27.48 -53.32 -38.33
N THR A 2 -26.71 -54.08 -37.62
CA THR A 2 -26.33 -53.83 -36.20
C THR A 2 -25.16 -52.85 -35.95
N LYS A 3 -24.27 -52.67 -36.93
CA LYS A 3 -23.07 -51.81 -36.78
C LYS A 3 -23.34 -50.31 -36.87
N LYS A 4 -24.44 -49.87 -37.49
CA LYS A 4 -24.80 -48.44 -37.64
C LYS A 4 -25.50 -47.89 -36.41
N ILE A 5 -26.14 -48.71 -35.61
CA ILE A 5 -26.86 -48.30 -34.40
C ILE A 5 -25.91 -48.05 -33.27
N THR A 6 -24.81 -48.81 -33.17
CA THR A 6 -23.78 -48.66 -32.12
C THR A 6 -22.99 -47.34 -32.26
N PHE A 7 -22.83 -46.80 -33.48
CA PHE A 7 -22.09 -45.59 -33.72
C PHE A 7 -22.90 -44.31 -33.38
N ILE A 8 -24.22 -44.38 -33.47
CA ILE A 8 -25.11 -43.28 -33.12
C ILE A 8 -25.26 -43.13 -31.60
N LEU A 9 -25.15 -44.24 -30.86
CA LEU A 9 -25.25 -44.23 -29.39
C LEU A 9 -23.98 -43.67 -28.73
N LEU A 10 -22.82 -43.75 -29.39
CA LEU A 10 -21.54 -43.26 -28.83
C LEU A 10 -21.35 -41.73 -29.02
N PHE A 11 -22.13 -41.10 -29.91
CA PHE A 11 -22.04 -39.66 -30.20
C PHE A 11 -22.91 -38.79 -29.27
N SER A 12 -23.82 -39.43 -28.52
CA SER A 12 -24.80 -38.70 -27.67
C SER A 12 -24.32 -38.34 -26.28
N ILE A 13 -23.06 -38.68 -25.89
CA ILE A 13 -22.55 -38.48 -24.48
C ILE A 13 -21.69 -37.25 -24.35
N LEU A 14 -21.45 -36.45 -25.38
CA LEU A 14 -20.46 -35.34 -25.34
C LEU A 14 -21.01 -33.94 -25.12
N ILE A 15 -22.24 -33.75 -24.71
CA ILE A 15 -22.83 -32.42 -24.47
C ILE A 15 -23.33 -32.23 -23.02
N ILE A 16 -22.55 -32.65 -22.02
CA ILE A 16 -22.72 -32.13 -20.67
C ILE A 16 -21.46 -31.36 -20.33
N SER A 17 -21.22 -30.28 -21.06
CA SER A 17 -20.36 -29.20 -20.59
C SER A 17 -21.18 -28.35 -19.64
N CYS A 18 -21.20 -28.70 -18.36
CA CYS A 18 -21.59 -27.79 -17.31
C CYS A 18 -20.64 -26.61 -17.36
N LYS A 19 -21.06 -25.49 -17.93
CA LYS A 19 -20.48 -24.18 -17.62
C LYS A 19 -20.69 -24.00 -16.12
N LYS A 20 -19.62 -24.12 -15.35
CA LYS A 20 -19.56 -23.63 -13.99
C LYS A 20 -19.87 -22.13 -14.10
N GLU A 21 -21.05 -21.72 -13.68
CA GLU A 21 -21.34 -20.30 -13.51
C GLU A 21 -20.29 -19.80 -12.53
N GLU A 22 -19.36 -18.98 -13.01
CA GLU A 22 -18.55 -18.15 -12.13
C GLU A 22 -19.55 -17.33 -11.32
N GLN A 23 -19.69 -17.66 -10.06
CA GLN A 23 -20.39 -16.80 -9.12
C GLN A 23 -19.65 -15.48 -9.14
N VAL A 24 -20.21 -14.48 -9.81
CA VAL A 24 -19.75 -13.10 -9.70
C VAL A 24 -20.03 -12.71 -8.25
N GLU A 25 -19.00 -12.74 -7.42
CA GLU A 25 -19.09 -12.21 -6.07
C GLU A 25 -19.54 -10.75 -6.20
N LEU A 26 -20.68 -10.44 -5.60
CA LEU A 26 -21.14 -9.06 -5.52
C LEU A 26 -20.07 -8.22 -4.84
N PRO A 27 -19.76 -7.01 -5.35
CA PRO A 27 -18.83 -6.13 -4.68
C PRO A 27 -19.25 -5.96 -3.22
N ARG A 28 -18.30 -6.16 -2.30
CA ARG A 28 -18.55 -5.93 -0.86
C ARG A 28 -19.01 -4.49 -0.64
N ASP A 29 -19.81 -4.30 0.40
CA ASP A 29 -20.12 -2.95 0.87
C ASP A 29 -18.82 -2.21 1.21
N ILE A 30 -18.68 -0.97 0.74
CA ILE A 30 -17.45 -0.19 0.90
C ILE A 30 -17.12 0.04 2.38
N ALA A 31 -18.14 0.16 3.24
CA ALA A 31 -17.92 0.34 4.66
C ALA A 31 -17.41 -0.96 5.32
N GLU A 32 -17.96 -2.11 4.95
CA GLU A 32 -17.46 -3.41 5.41
C GLU A 32 -16.03 -3.67 4.91
N GLN A 33 -15.77 -3.32 3.66
CA GLN A 33 -14.41 -3.44 3.09
C GLN A 33 -13.41 -2.56 3.85
N ALA A 34 -13.75 -1.31 4.17
CA ALA A 34 -12.88 -0.41 4.92
C ALA A 34 -12.51 -0.96 6.30
N ILE A 35 -13.47 -1.61 6.99
CA ILE A 35 -13.22 -2.25 8.29
C ILE A 35 -12.29 -3.46 8.13
N ALA A 36 -12.51 -4.28 7.11
CA ALA A 36 -11.69 -5.46 6.84
C ALA A 36 -10.25 -5.07 6.47
N ASP A 37 -10.09 -4.05 5.62
CA ASP A 37 -8.78 -3.55 5.21
C ASP A 37 -8.01 -2.93 6.38
N ASP A 38 -8.68 -2.18 7.25
CA ASP A 38 -8.07 -1.63 8.47
C ASP A 38 -7.57 -2.72 9.41
N GLN A 39 -8.34 -3.83 9.56
CA GLN A 39 -7.88 -4.96 10.35
C GLN A 39 -6.64 -5.64 9.75
N ILE A 40 -6.63 -5.85 8.43
CA ILE A 40 -5.46 -6.42 7.72
C ILE A 40 -4.23 -5.52 7.91
N LEU A 41 -4.40 -4.19 7.82
CA LEU A 41 -3.32 -3.24 8.06
C LEU A 41 -2.81 -3.31 9.51
N LYS A 42 -3.69 -3.37 10.50
CA LYS A 42 -3.30 -3.50 11.92
C LYS A 42 -2.54 -4.79 12.20
N ASP A 43 -2.97 -5.90 11.61
CA ASP A 43 -2.29 -7.20 11.73
C ASP A 43 -0.89 -7.12 11.11
N TYR A 44 -0.78 -6.51 9.92
CA TYR A 44 0.51 -6.27 9.27
C TYR A 44 1.42 -5.39 10.14
N LEU A 45 0.93 -4.25 10.60
CA LEU A 45 1.68 -3.31 11.43
C LEU A 45 2.12 -3.91 12.78
N SER A 46 1.36 -4.90 13.30
CA SER A 46 1.67 -5.59 14.56
C SER A 46 2.72 -6.68 14.40
N THR A 47 2.92 -7.20 13.18
CA THR A 47 3.83 -8.30 12.89
C THR A 47 5.07 -7.91 12.10
N HIS A 48 5.19 -6.63 11.73
CA HIS A 48 6.31 -6.12 10.96
C HIS A 48 6.99 -4.95 11.67
N PHE A 49 8.26 -4.75 11.33
CA PHE A 49 9.08 -3.63 11.80
C PHE A 49 9.82 -3.00 10.62
N TYR A 50 10.37 -1.80 10.77
CA TYR A 50 11.27 -1.20 9.79
C TYR A 50 12.69 -1.12 10.35
N ASN A 51 13.67 -0.89 9.50
CA ASN A 51 15.08 -0.74 9.87
C ASN A 51 15.37 0.58 10.63
N TYR A 52 14.68 0.81 11.77
CA TYR A 52 14.76 2.06 12.54
C TYR A 52 16.17 2.37 13.06
N GLU A 53 16.98 1.35 13.32
CA GLU A 53 18.35 1.49 13.80
C GLU A 53 19.25 2.25 12.79
N ASP A 54 18.95 2.14 11.49
CA ASP A 54 19.67 2.87 10.43
C ASP A 54 19.37 4.38 10.46
N TYR A 55 18.29 4.80 11.11
CA TYR A 55 17.83 6.19 11.16
C TYR A 55 18.13 6.88 12.50
N GLU A 56 18.28 6.14 13.61
CA GLU A 56 18.45 6.68 14.96
C GLU A 56 19.75 7.48 15.12
N ASN A 57 20.80 7.12 14.36
CA ASN A 57 22.12 7.72 14.49
C ASN A 57 22.51 8.65 13.33
N LEU A 58 21.59 8.90 12.38
CA LEU A 58 21.87 9.82 11.29
C LEU A 58 21.84 11.26 11.78
N SER A 59 23.01 11.91 11.81
CA SER A 59 23.06 13.35 12.03
C SER A 59 22.35 14.07 10.88
N PHE A 60 21.78 15.24 11.17
CA PHE A 60 21.03 16.04 10.19
C PHE A 60 21.87 16.40 8.94
N ASN A 61 23.21 16.57 9.11
CA ASN A 61 24.15 16.93 8.05
C ASN A 61 24.72 15.73 7.28
N GLU A 62 24.44 14.50 7.73
CA GLU A 62 24.80 13.34 6.93
C GLU A 62 23.81 13.23 5.78
N SER A 63 24.21 13.81 4.67
CA SER A 63 23.69 13.43 3.37
C SER A 63 23.76 11.91 3.31
N ILE A 64 22.66 11.25 2.96
CA ILE A 64 22.68 9.82 2.65
C ILE A 64 23.52 9.68 1.38
N THR A 65 24.85 9.72 1.56
CA THR A 65 25.83 9.51 0.51
C THR A 65 25.83 8.02 0.21
N GLY A 66 25.07 7.63 -0.79
CA GLY A 66 25.06 6.23 -1.21
C GLY A 66 23.76 5.72 -1.80
N GLY A 67 22.87 6.61 -2.13
CA GLY A 67 21.58 6.24 -2.74
C GLY A 67 20.42 6.37 -1.76
N TYR A 68 19.23 6.40 -2.32
CA TYR A 68 18.00 6.49 -1.57
C TYR A 68 17.82 5.22 -0.73
N ASN A 69 17.98 5.33 0.58
CA ASN A 69 17.65 4.24 1.50
C ASN A 69 16.14 4.26 1.73
N PHE A 70 15.42 3.47 0.95
CA PHE A 70 14.03 3.19 1.25
C PHE A 70 13.92 2.46 2.60
N LEU A 71 12.83 2.70 3.29
CA LEU A 71 12.48 1.93 4.47
C LEU A 71 12.44 0.45 4.10
N LYS A 72 13.17 -0.37 4.85
CA LYS A 72 13.10 -1.82 4.72
C LYS A 72 12.16 -2.34 5.78
N ILE A 73 11.09 -2.97 5.33
CA ILE A 73 10.11 -3.61 6.22
C ILE A 73 10.37 -5.10 6.22
N ASP A 74 10.42 -5.70 7.42
CA ASP A 74 10.62 -7.13 7.61
C ASP A 74 9.70 -7.66 8.72
N THR A 75 9.58 -8.97 8.81
CA THR A 75 8.69 -9.66 9.76
C THR A 75 9.36 -9.82 11.11
N ILE A 76 8.59 -9.61 12.18
CA ILE A 76 9.00 -9.90 13.57
C ILE A 76 8.93 -11.42 13.79
N ALA A 77 10.03 -12.12 13.46
CA ALA A 77 10.15 -13.57 13.63
C ALA A 77 11.62 -13.96 13.80
N GLY A 78 11.89 -15.13 14.38
CA GLY A 78 13.24 -15.65 14.55
C GLY A 78 14.16 -14.65 15.27
N GLU A 79 15.25 -14.27 14.64
CA GLU A 79 16.24 -13.32 15.17
C GLU A 79 15.66 -11.90 15.38
N ASN A 80 14.58 -11.57 14.67
CA ASN A 80 13.90 -10.30 14.75
C ASN A 80 12.79 -10.26 15.83
N SER A 81 12.64 -11.28 16.65
CA SER A 81 11.53 -11.43 17.62
C SER A 81 11.48 -10.31 18.68
N SER A 82 12.60 -9.61 18.93
CA SER A 82 12.69 -8.50 19.87
C SER A 82 12.50 -7.11 19.23
N LYS A 83 12.27 -7.05 17.91
CA LYS A 83 12.10 -5.78 17.19
C LYS A 83 10.78 -5.10 17.56
N ILE A 84 10.78 -3.78 17.52
CA ILE A 84 9.62 -2.96 17.85
C ILE A 84 8.63 -2.96 16.68
N PRO A 85 7.38 -3.41 16.88
CA PRO A 85 6.40 -3.45 15.80
C PRO A 85 6.00 -2.07 15.31
N LEU A 86 5.67 -1.98 14.02
CA LEU A 86 5.24 -0.74 13.35
C LEU A 86 4.01 -0.12 14.02
N ILE A 87 3.08 -0.92 14.53
CA ILE A 87 1.83 -0.42 15.15
C ILE A 87 2.10 0.56 16.32
N GLY A 88 3.20 0.39 17.03
CA GLY A 88 3.61 1.29 18.11
C GLY A 88 4.36 2.54 17.63
N GLN A 89 4.71 2.63 16.36
CA GLN A 89 5.57 3.67 15.81
C GLN A 89 4.86 4.56 14.77
N VAL A 90 3.78 4.06 14.18
CA VAL A 90 2.98 4.81 13.19
C VAL A 90 2.05 5.81 13.86
N LYS A 91 1.77 6.89 13.14
CA LYS A 91 0.70 7.83 13.43
C LYS A 91 -0.50 7.50 12.54
N LYS A 92 -1.68 7.96 12.93
CA LYS A 92 -2.92 7.67 12.23
C LYS A 92 -3.74 8.94 12.01
N ASN A 93 -4.27 9.09 10.80
CA ASN A 93 -5.29 10.08 10.43
C ASN A 93 -6.51 9.36 9.88
N SER A 94 -7.72 9.78 10.26
CA SER A 94 -8.96 9.26 9.69
C SER A 94 -9.45 10.17 8.56
N ILE A 95 -9.61 9.60 7.37
CA ILE A 95 -10.00 10.32 6.16
C ILE A 95 -11.44 9.98 5.82
N ARG A 96 -12.30 10.99 5.77
CA ARG A 96 -13.69 10.85 5.39
C ARG A 96 -13.83 10.86 3.87
N VAL A 97 -14.30 9.76 3.29
CA VAL A 97 -14.47 9.57 1.84
C VAL A 97 -15.96 9.51 1.50
N LYS A 98 -16.40 10.34 0.54
CA LYS A 98 -17.75 10.27 0.00
C LYS A 98 -17.82 9.11 -1.00
N ILE A 99 -18.77 8.22 -0.83
CA ILE A 99 -19.00 7.08 -1.73
C ILE A 99 -20.15 7.34 -2.71
N SER A 100 -20.32 6.46 -3.70
CA SER A 100 -21.23 6.65 -4.83
C SER A 100 -22.70 6.87 -4.47
N ASN A 101 -23.18 6.28 -3.37
CA ASN A 101 -24.54 6.46 -2.88
C ASN A 101 -24.75 7.78 -2.11
N GLY A 102 -23.72 8.64 -2.02
CA GLY A 102 -23.75 9.92 -1.33
C GLY A 102 -23.43 9.86 0.17
N SER A 103 -23.31 8.68 0.77
CA SER A 103 -22.88 8.50 2.16
C SER A 103 -21.36 8.67 2.29
N PHE A 104 -20.86 8.59 3.52
CA PHE A 104 -19.44 8.74 3.81
C PHE A 104 -18.92 7.52 4.56
N VAL A 105 -17.71 7.10 4.21
CA VAL A 105 -16.95 6.07 4.91
C VAL A 105 -15.63 6.67 5.40
N ASN A 106 -15.23 6.33 6.61
CA ASN A 106 -13.93 6.71 7.16
C ASN A 106 -12.91 5.62 6.83
N HIS A 107 -11.75 6.06 6.34
CA HIS A 107 -10.58 5.21 6.14
C HIS A 107 -9.47 5.70 7.03
N ASP A 108 -8.82 4.80 7.75
CA ASP A 108 -7.66 5.13 8.56
C ASP A 108 -6.40 5.09 7.69
N LEU A 109 -5.67 6.20 7.69
CA LEU A 109 -4.39 6.36 7.00
C LEU A 109 -3.29 6.29 8.06
N TYR A 110 -2.44 5.28 7.95
CA TYR A 110 -1.26 5.13 8.81
C TYR A 110 -0.02 5.70 8.11
N TYR A 111 0.80 6.43 8.84
CA TYR A 111 2.04 6.97 8.33
C TYR A 111 3.15 6.95 9.38
N LEU A 112 4.38 6.81 8.92
CA LEU A 112 5.59 6.76 9.73
C LEU A 112 6.55 7.86 9.29
N VAL A 113 7.15 8.56 10.23
CA VAL A 113 8.24 9.50 9.98
C VAL A 113 9.51 8.89 10.56
N ALA A 114 10.27 8.19 9.70
CA ALA A 114 11.53 7.57 10.12
C ALA A 114 12.62 8.62 10.40
N ARG A 115 12.58 9.74 9.68
CA ARG A 115 13.47 10.89 9.88
C ARG A 115 12.69 12.18 9.65
N GLU A 116 12.69 13.06 10.64
CA GLU A 116 12.05 14.36 10.53
C GLU A 116 12.85 15.28 9.59
N GLY A 117 12.18 15.86 8.59
CA GLY A 117 12.77 16.92 7.78
C GLY A 117 12.79 18.27 8.50
N ILE A 118 13.62 19.20 8.05
CA ILE A 118 13.75 20.55 8.64
C ILE A 118 13.03 21.64 7.84
N GLY A 119 12.65 21.33 6.60
CA GLY A 119 11.95 22.26 5.74
C GLY A 119 10.45 22.38 6.09
N GLN A 120 9.71 22.99 5.19
CA GLN A 120 8.27 23.15 5.33
C GLN A 120 7.52 21.88 4.90
N SER A 121 6.36 21.66 5.48
CA SER A 121 5.41 20.65 5.00
C SER A 121 4.64 21.19 3.81
N PRO A 122 4.38 20.38 2.78
CA PRO A 122 3.50 20.76 1.70
C PRO A 122 2.04 20.82 2.16
N SER A 123 1.22 21.58 1.47
CA SER A 123 -0.22 21.43 1.53
C SER A 123 -0.70 20.37 0.53
N SER A 124 -1.95 19.94 0.63
CA SER A 124 -2.53 18.93 -0.28
C SER A 124 -2.74 19.39 -1.72
N VAL A 125 -2.40 20.65 -2.03
CA VAL A 125 -2.52 21.26 -3.38
C VAL A 125 -1.17 21.69 -3.95
N ASP A 126 -0.07 21.42 -3.24
CA ASP A 126 1.28 21.75 -3.69
C ASP A 126 1.85 20.67 -4.61
N SER A 127 3.00 20.99 -5.21
CA SER A 127 3.83 20.00 -5.90
C SER A 127 5.01 19.61 -5.03
N THR A 128 5.36 18.33 -5.02
CA THR A 128 6.49 17.77 -4.26
C THR A 128 7.48 17.09 -5.18
N TYR A 129 8.76 17.21 -4.86
CA TYR A 129 9.86 16.57 -5.59
C TYR A 129 10.47 15.50 -4.71
N LEU A 130 10.26 14.22 -5.04
CA LEU A 130 10.65 13.10 -4.20
C LEU A 130 10.90 11.81 -4.99
N SER A 131 11.65 10.89 -4.39
CA SER A 131 11.73 9.49 -4.79
C SER A 131 10.72 8.68 -3.99
N TYR A 132 10.24 7.60 -4.55
CA TYR A 132 9.23 6.77 -3.89
C TYR A 132 9.31 5.31 -4.31
N GLU A 133 8.74 4.46 -3.49
CA GLU A 133 8.43 3.07 -3.78
C GLU A 133 7.04 2.75 -3.25
N GLY A 134 6.18 2.23 -4.11
CA GLY A 134 4.86 1.73 -3.78
C GLY A 134 4.85 0.20 -3.79
N SER A 135 4.49 -0.42 -2.67
CA SER A 135 4.42 -1.88 -2.54
C SER A 135 3.10 -2.34 -1.94
N LEU A 136 2.70 -3.56 -2.26
CA LEU A 136 1.62 -4.27 -1.59
C LEU A 136 2.12 -4.83 -0.25
N LEU A 137 1.20 -5.22 0.64
CA LEU A 137 1.54 -5.81 1.94
C LEU A 137 2.32 -7.12 1.84
N ASN A 138 2.29 -7.80 0.70
CA ASN A 138 3.10 -8.98 0.42
C ASN A 138 4.52 -8.66 -0.08
N GLY A 139 4.91 -7.37 -0.11
CA GLY A 139 6.21 -6.89 -0.54
C GLY A 139 6.37 -6.70 -2.05
N ASN A 140 5.35 -7.03 -2.87
CA ASN A 140 5.42 -6.80 -4.31
C ASN A 140 5.38 -5.31 -4.63
N VAL A 141 6.46 -4.80 -5.23
CA VAL A 141 6.54 -3.41 -5.70
C VAL A 141 5.69 -3.28 -6.96
N PHE A 142 4.76 -2.32 -6.97
CA PHE A 142 3.89 -2.03 -8.11
C PHE A 142 4.29 -0.75 -8.85
N ASP A 143 5.00 0.16 -8.18
CA ASP A 143 5.49 1.41 -8.79
C ASP A 143 6.64 1.99 -7.97
N GLN A 144 7.65 2.57 -8.63
CA GLN A 144 8.79 3.19 -7.95
C GLN A 144 9.54 4.17 -8.83
N SER A 145 10.19 5.15 -8.21
CA SER A 145 11.23 5.96 -8.84
C SER A 145 12.36 6.24 -7.84
N THR A 146 13.56 5.73 -8.15
CA THR A 146 14.78 6.00 -7.37
C THR A 146 15.31 7.41 -7.61
N ASN A 147 15.05 7.98 -8.79
CA ASN A 147 15.34 9.38 -9.08
C ASN A 147 14.14 10.22 -8.65
N PRO A 148 14.36 11.38 -7.98
CA PRO A 148 13.27 12.25 -7.62
C PRO A 148 12.48 12.73 -8.85
N VAL A 149 11.16 12.72 -8.72
CA VAL A 149 10.21 13.19 -9.73
C VAL A 149 9.23 14.19 -9.10
N TRP A 150 8.66 15.06 -9.92
CA TRP A 150 7.64 16.00 -9.47
C TRP A 150 6.27 15.34 -9.44
N PHE A 151 5.59 15.51 -8.32
CA PHE A 151 4.18 15.15 -8.14
C PHE A 151 3.35 16.39 -7.84
N ASP A 152 2.35 16.64 -8.66
CA ASP A 152 1.24 17.52 -8.31
C ASP A 152 0.30 16.74 -7.38
N LEU A 153 0.20 17.14 -6.12
CA LEU A 153 -0.59 16.43 -5.12
C LEU A 153 -2.09 16.42 -5.43
N THR A 154 -2.56 17.28 -6.34
CA THR A 154 -3.94 17.24 -6.81
C THR A 154 -4.21 16.08 -7.80
N GLN A 155 -3.16 15.49 -8.40
CA GLN A 155 -3.23 14.47 -9.44
C GLN A 155 -2.83 13.07 -8.96
N VAL A 156 -2.44 12.91 -7.69
CA VAL A 156 -2.04 11.62 -7.12
C VAL A 156 -3.22 10.94 -6.40
N VAL A 157 -3.04 9.66 -6.06
CA VAL A 157 -4.03 8.91 -5.26
C VAL A 157 -4.27 9.60 -3.93
N ARG A 158 -5.51 9.58 -3.46
CA ARG A 158 -5.95 10.34 -2.30
C ARG A 158 -5.14 10.06 -1.04
N GLY A 159 -4.81 8.79 -0.76
CA GLY A 159 -4.00 8.43 0.41
C GLY A 159 -2.64 9.14 0.42
N PHE A 160 -1.96 9.20 -0.73
CA PHE A 160 -0.69 9.90 -0.87
C PHE A 160 -0.84 11.41 -0.63
N ARG A 161 -1.82 12.05 -1.27
CA ARG A 161 -2.13 13.47 -1.08
C ARG A 161 -2.42 13.84 0.38
N GLU A 162 -3.19 13.02 1.08
CA GLU A 162 -3.57 13.26 2.48
C GLU A 162 -2.43 12.95 3.47
N ALA A 163 -1.47 12.10 3.09
CA ALA A 163 -0.31 11.80 3.91
C ALA A 163 0.77 12.89 3.83
N MET A 164 1.00 13.46 2.65
CA MET A 164 2.13 14.36 2.40
C MET A 164 2.23 15.57 3.34
N PRO A 165 1.14 16.22 3.77
CA PRO A 165 1.22 17.32 4.74
C PRO A 165 1.76 16.92 6.12
N ALA A 166 1.82 15.64 6.45
CA ALA A 166 2.40 15.15 7.69
C ALA A 166 3.94 15.09 7.68
N PHE A 167 4.56 15.27 6.50
CA PHE A 167 6.00 15.21 6.32
C PHE A 167 6.58 16.60 6.07
N LYS A 168 7.81 16.80 6.50
CA LYS A 168 8.59 18.00 6.19
C LYS A 168 9.60 17.70 5.09
N SER A 169 9.88 18.70 4.26
CA SER A 169 10.93 18.57 3.26
C SER A 169 12.30 18.36 3.89
N GLY A 170 13.16 17.63 3.19
CA GLY A 170 14.56 17.50 3.56
C GLY A 170 15.33 18.81 3.37
N THR A 171 16.65 18.76 3.52
CA THR A 171 17.53 19.90 3.28
C THR A 171 17.66 20.12 1.77
N TYR A 172 17.42 21.33 1.31
CA TYR A 172 17.86 21.76 -0.02
C TYR A 172 19.17 22.52 0.13
N GLN A 173 20.25 22.05 -0.52
CA GLN A 173 21.32 22.95 -0.91
C GLN A 173 20.87 23.62 -2.21
N VAL A 174 20.57 24.90 -2.12
CA VAL A 174 20.47 25.76 -3.30
C VAL A 174 21.90 26.26 -3.54
N ASN A 175 22.53 25.78 -4.60
CA ASN A 175 23.76 26.37 -5.12
C ASN A 175 23.40 27.56 -6.01
#